data_f6fecb658dbea3a6ca0aea73b619c24e
#
_entry.id   f6fecb658dbea3a6ca0aea73b619c24e
#
_cell.length_a   1.000
_cell.length_b   1.000
_cell.length_c   1.000
_cell.angle_alpha   90.00
_cell.angle_beta   90.00
_cell.angle_gamma   90.00
#
_symmetry.space_group_name_H-M   'P 1'
#
loop_
_entity.id
_entity.type
_entity.pdbx_description
1 polymer ?
#
loop_
_entity_poly.entity_id
_entity_poly.type
_entity_poly.pdbx_seq_one_letter_code
_entity_poly.pdbx_strand_id
1 'polypeptide(L)' 'MKQRELIKRLEAAGFVFERHGSNHDIYVRGDDEEQVPRHKDINEVLAKAILRKWRLM' A
#
# COMPACT_ATOMS: atom_id res chain seq x y z
N MET A 1 4.51 -7.07 -8.41
CA MET A 1 5.32 -6.14 -7.58
C MET A 1 5.52 -6.74 -6.20
N LYS A 2 6.70 -6.65 -5.67
CA LYS A 2 6.95 -7.08 -4.29
C LYS A 2 6.19 -6.20 -3.31
N GLN A 3 5.62 -6.80 -2.28
CA GLN A 3 4.90 -6.05 -1.25
C GLN A 3 5.80 -4.96 -0.64
N ARG A 4 7.05 -5.29 -0.34
CA ARG A 4 7.97 -4.32 0.26
C ARG A 4 8.22 -3.13 -0.65
N GLU A 5 8.20 -3.33 -1.97
CA GLU A 5 8.35 -2.25 -2.95
C GLU A 5 7.15 -1.31 -2.91
N LEU A 6 5.95 -1.88 -2.87
CA LEU A 6 4.73 -1.08 -2.77
C LEU A 6 4.72 -0.28 -1.47
N ILE A 7 5.08 -0.94 -0.36
CA ILE A 7 5.12 -0.28 0.95
C ILE A 7 6.14 0.87 0.94
N LYS A 8 7.31 0.66 0.35
CA LYS A 8 8.31 1.72 0.25
C LYS A 8 7.77 2.94 -0.48
N ARG A 9 7.04 2.71 -1.57
CA ARG A 9 6.46 3.82 -2.34
C ARG A 9 5.38 4.56 -1.55
N LEU A 10 4.57 3.82 -0.80
CA LEU A 10 3.56 4.43 0.06
C LEU A 10 4.24 5.23 1.18
N GLU A 11 5.25 4.67 1.81
CA GLU A 11 5.98 5.36 2.88
C GLU A 11 6.66 6.64 2.37
N ALA A 12 7.23 6.58 1.18
CA ALA A 12 7.84 7.77 0.56
C ALA A 12 6.81 8.87 0.33
N ALA A 13 5.53 8.49 0.17
CA ALA A 13 4.44 9.44 -0.01
C ALA A 13 3.81 9.90 1.32
N GLY A 14 4.35 9.44 2.45
CA GLY A 14 3.88 9.86 3.76
C GLY A 14 2.95 8.89 4.47
N PHE A 15 2.65 7.73 3.85
CA PHE A 15 1.84 6.72 4.52
C PHE A 15 2.65 6.03 5.60
N VAL A 16 1.99 5.70 6.70
CA VAL A 16 2.61 4.96 7.80
C VAL A 16 1.74 3.75 8.16
N PHE A 17 2.39 2.70 8.64
CA PHE A 17 1.67 1.52 9.08
C PHE A 17 0.81 1.87 10.30
N GLU A 18 -0.45 1.48 10.29
CA GLU A 18 -1.35 1.71 11.42
C GLU A 18 -1.65 0.42 12.17
N ARG A 19 -2.13 -0.60 11.46
CA ARG A 19 -2.53 -1.84 12.13
C ARG A 19 -2.63 -3.00 11.13
N HIS A 20 -2.67 -4.20 11.67
CA HIS A 20 -2.98 -5.40 10.90
C HIS A 20 -4.50 -5.57 10.82
N GLY A 21 -5.04 -5.60 9.61
CA GLY A 21 -6.42 -6.00 9.37
C GLY A 21 -6.47 -7.52 9.25
N SER A 22 -7.62 -8.09 8.85
CA SER A 22 -7.76 -9.54 8.77
C SER A 22 -6.88 -10.15 7.66
N ASN A 23 -6.89 -9.57 6.46
CA ASN A 23 -6.08 -10.05 5.33
C ASN A 23 -5.18 -8.97 4.74
N HIS A 24 -5.15 -7.81 5.35
CA HIS A 24 -4.44 -6.65 4.84
C HIS A 24 -3.77 -5.91 5.97
N ASP A 25 -2.68 -5.22 5.64
CA ASP A 25 -2.08 -4.27 6.55
C ASP A 25 -2.61 -2.88 6.18
N ILE A 26 -2.97 -2.11 7.19
CA ILE A 26 -3.58 -0.81 7.00
C ILE A 26 -2.51 0.27 7.13
N TYR A 27 -2.35 1.06 6.07
CA TYR A 27 -1.45 2.20 6.02
C TYR A 27 -2.26 3.48 5.92
N VAL A 28 -1.87 4.50 6.62
CA VAL A 28 -2.62 5.75 6.68
C VAL A 28 -1.74 6.97 6.44
N ARG A 29 -2.36 8.03 5.91
CA ARG A 29 -1.73 9.32 5.73
C ARG A 29 -2.82 10.38 5.93
N GLY A 30 -2.85 11.01 7.11
CA GLY A 30 -3.95 11.90 7.44
C GLY A 30 -5.28 11.14 7.40
N ASP A 31 -6.20 11.58 6.57
CA ASP A 31 -7.50 10.92 6.38
C ASP A 31 -7.45 9.83 5.32
N ASP A 32 -6.34 9.68 4.62
CA ASP A 32 -6.17 8.65 3.60
C ASP A 32 -5.89 7.30 4.25
N GLU A 33 -6.53 6.27 3.74
CA GLU A 33 -6.29 4.91 4.21
C GLU A 33 -6.10 3.98 3.01
N GLU A 34 -5.09 3.12 3.09
CA GLU A 34 -4.84 2.14 2.05
C GLU A 34 -4.65 0.76 2.67
N GLN A 35 -5.28 -0.24 2.06
CA GLN A 35 -5.16 -1.62 2.49
C GLN A 35 -4.15 -2.33 1.61
N VAL A 36 -3.06 -2.81 2.21
CA VAL A 36 -2.01 -3.51 1.50
C VAL A 36 -2.15 -5.01 1.76
N PRO A 37 -2.35 -5.83 0.71
CA PRO A 37 -2.48 -7.28 0.89
C PRO A 37 -1.22 -7.87 1.54
N ARG A 38 -1.41 -8.82 2.44
CA ARG A 38 -0.30 -9.51 3.10
C ARG A 38 0.21 -10.67 2.25
N HIS A 39 0.59 -10.37 1.02
CA HIS A 39 1.21 -11.31 0.10
C HIS A 39 2.59 -10.78 -0.27
N LYS A 40 3.56 -11.67 -0.30
CA LYS A 40 4.93 -11.29 -0.65
C LYS A 40 5.00 -10.66 -2.04
N ASP A 41 4.24 -11.21 -2.98
CA ASP A 41 4.12 -10.69 -4.33
C ASP A 41 2.69 -10.23 -4.55
N ILE A 42 2.53 -8.97 -4.93
CA ILE A 42 1.22 -8.36 -5.17
C ILE A 42 0.97 -8.33 -6.67
N ASN A 43 -0.23 -8.73 -7.07
CA ASN A 43 -0.66 -8.68 -8.45
C ASN A 43 -0.36 -7.29 -9.03
N GLU A 44 0.26 -7.26 -10.23
CA GLU A 44 0.66 -6.01 -10.86
C GLU A 44 -0.51 -5.06 -11.11
N VAL A 45 -1.66 -5.59 -11.51
CA VAL A 45 -2.84 -4.75 -11.76
C VAL A 45 -3.27 -4.06 -10.48
N LEU A 46 -3.32 -4.80 -9.37
CA LEU A 46 -3.68 -4.24 -8.08
C LEU A 46 -2.64 -3.22 -7.59
N ALA A 47 -1.36 -3.57 -7.68
CA ALA A 47 -0.29 -2.68 -7.25
C ALA A 47 -0.33 -1.36 -8.01
N LYS A 48 -0.50 -1.42 -9.34
CA LYS A 48 -0.59 -0.23 -10.16
C LYS A 48 -1.83 0.59 -9.85
N ALA A 49 -2.95 -0.07 -9.58
CA ALA A 49 -4.18 0.62 -9.21
C ALA A 49 -4.00 1.41 -7.91
N ILE A 50 -3.32 0.81 -6.93
CA ILE A 50 -3.02 1.48 -5.66
C ILE A 50 -2.14 2.70 -5.92
N LEU A 51 -1.06 2.53 -6.69
CA LEU A 51 -0.14 3.63 -6.96
C LEU A 51 -0.81 4.77 -7.73
N ARG A 52 -1.65 4.45 -8.70
CA ARG A 52 -2.40 5.46 -9.47
C ARG A 52 -3.39 6.22 -8.60
N LYS A 53 -4.05 5.50 -7.69
CA LYS A 53 -5.03 6.10 -6.77
C LYS A 53 -4.40 7.25 -5.99
N TRP A 54 -3.14 7.09 -5.58
CA TRP A 54 -2.43 8.10 -4.80
C TRP A 54 -1.46 8.92 -5.64
N ARG A 55 -1.51 8.77 -6.95
CA ARG A 55 -0.68 9.50 -7.92
C ARG A 55 0.82 9.25 -7.69
N LEU A 56 1.16 8.00 -7.44
CA LEU A 56 2.55 7.58 -7.18
C LEU A 56 3.17 6.87 -8.39
N MET A 57 2.52 6.94 -9.54
CA MET A 57 3.01 6.35 -10.77
C MET A 57 3.08 7.40 -11.86
#